data_e118b2af699e3cb8aa659de5b8c31253
#
_entry.id   e118b2af699e3cb8aa659de5b8c31253
#
_cell.length_a   1.000
_cell.length_b   1.000
_cell.length_c   1.000
_cell.angle_alpha   90.00
_cell.angle_beta   90.00
_cell.angle_gamma   90.00
#
_symmetry.space_group_name_H-M   'P 1'
#
loop_
_entity.id
_entity.type
_entity.pdbx_description
1 polymer ?
#
loop_
_entity_poly.entity_id
_entity_poly.type
_entity_poly.pdbx_seq_one_letter_code
_entity_poly.pdbx_strand_id
1 'polypeptide(L)'
;RYRSSAASDVYKRQIWEPMVDVSLVSRLILSKAYAGATPLQIAAFEEQTKKLLLDTYVTTLLEFEDYTLETNDEIKINKRTYEVSVKFLSSSDSFITKFSVYKNKLGEYKIINIIIDGINLGLTFRNQFQDNLANNNMDLDKAIETWEPLYIN
;
A
#
# COMPACT_ATOMS: atom_id res chain seq x y z
N ARG A 1 1.39 -19.92 -17.59
CA ARG A 1 1.83 -18.49 -17.61
C ARG A 1 0.68 -17.64 -18.14
N TYR A 2 -0.15 -17.14 -17.25
CA TYR A 2 -1.08 -16.08 -17.62
C TYR A 2 -0.26 -14.81 -17.83
N ARG A 3 -0.09 -14.40 -19.07
CA ARG A 3 0.25 -13.01 -19.38
C ARG A 3 -1.03 -12.20 -19.14
N SER A 4 -1.11 -11.48 -18.02
CA SER A 4 -2.07 -10.40 -17.89
C SER A 4 -1.93 -9.51 -19.12
N SER A 5 -3.00 -9.30 -19.86
CA SER A 5 -2.94 -8.36 -20.99
C SER A 5 -2.76 -6.94 -20.44
N ALA A 6 -2.03 -6.08 -21.15
CA ALA A 6 -1.86 -4.67 -20.77
C ALA A 6 -3.21 -3.97 -20.49
N ALA A 7 -4.27 -4.38 -21.17
CA ALA A 7 -5.64 -3.91 -20.94
C ALA A 7 -6.19 -4.33 -19.57
N SER A 8 -5.89 -5.56 -19.10
CA SER A 8 -6.28 -6.03 -17.76
C SER A 8 -5.58 -5.24 -16.67
N ASP A 9 -4.29 -4.93 -16.85
CA ASP A 9 -3.51 -4.14 -15.89
C ASP A 9 -4.00 -2.70 -15.80
N VAL A 10 -4.35 -2.08 -16.93
CA VAL A 10 -4.96 -0.74 -16.98
C VAL A 10 -6.30 -0.74 -16.25
N TYR A 11 -7.16 -1.74 -16.49
CA TYR A 11 -8.46 -1.86 -15.83
C TYR A 11 -8.33 -2.03 -14.31
N LYS A 12 -7.41 -2.88 -13.84
CA LYS A 12 -7.15 -3.09 -12.42
C LYS A 12 -6.63 -1.82 -11.74
N ARG A 13 -5.72 -1.10 -12.39
CA ARG A 13 -5.24 0.19 -11.92
C ARG A 13 -6.37 1.21 -11.78
N GLN A 14 -7.30 1.28 -12.73
CA GLN A 14 -8.46 2.19 -12.68
C GLN A 14 -9.38 1.91 -11.49
N ILE A 15 -9.50 0.64 -11.05
CA ILE A 15 -10.30 0.27 -9.88
C ILE A 15 -9.56 0.58 -8.57
N TRP A 16 -8.27 0.21 -8.49
CA TRP A 16 -7.51 0.30 -7.24
C TRP A 16 -6.99 1.69 -6.92
N GLU A 17 -6.60 2.44 -7.93
CA GLU A 17 -6.03 3.78 -7.74
C GLU A 17 -6.96 4.71 -6.94
N PRO A 18 -8.27 4.79 -7.20
CA PRO A 18 -9.17 5.62 -6.41
C PRO A 18 -9.46 5.07 -5.01
N MET A 19 -9.12 3.79 -4.71
CA MET A 19 -9.37 3.17 -3.40
C MET A 19 -8.26 3.43 -2.40
N VAL A 20 -7.07 3.85 -2.83
CA VAL A 20 -5.90 4.07 -1.98
C VAL A 20 -5.61 5.56 -1.87
N ASP A 21 -5.41 6.06 -0.65
CA ASP A 21 -4.90 7.42 -0.42
C ASP A 21 -3.37 7.42 -0.51
N VAL A 22 -2.85 7.56 -1.74
CA VAL A 22 -1.41 7.54 -2.01
C VAL A 22 -0.68 8.66 -1.28
N SER A 23 -1.26 9.86 -1.21
CA SER A 23 -0.65 11.00 -0.50
C SER A 23 -0.48 10.71 0.99
N LEU A 24 -1.52 10.18 1.65
CA LEU A 24 -1.45 9.84 3.07
C LEU A 24 -0.50 8.66 3.31
N VAL A 25 -0.54 7.62 2.48
CA VAL A 25 0.39 6.48 2.56
C VAL A 25 1.83 6.95 2.40
N SER A 26 2.13 7.79 1.41
CA SER A 26 3.46 8.36 1.18
C SER A 26 3.96 9.16 2.38
N ARG A 27 3.08 9.99 2.96
CA ARG A 27 3.40 10.74 4.18
C ARG A 27 3.72 9.83 5.37
N LEU A 28 2.98 8.74 5.54
CA LEU A 28 3.22 7.77 6.62
C LEU A 28 4.55 7.03 6.43
N ILE A 29 4.92 6.71 5.19
CA ILE A 29 6.20 6.04 4.86
C ILE A 29 7.38 7.01 5.03
N LEU A 30 7.29 8.24 4.51
CA LEU A 30 8.31 9.28 4.69
C LEU A 30 8.52 9.61 6.17
N SER A 31 7.46 9.55 6.98
CA SER A 31 7.50 9.75 8.43
C SER A 31 8.20 11.07 8.80
N LYS A 32 9.28 11.03 9.55
CA LYS A 32 10.03 12.22 9.98
C LYS A 32 10.62 13.01 8.81
N ALA A 33 11.00 12.34 7.73
CA ALA A 33 11.56 12.98 6.55
C ALA A 33 10.54 13.89 5.82
N TYR A 34 9.25 13.63 5.99
CA TYR A 34 8.18 14.44 5.38
C TYR A 34 8.25 15.92 5.77
N ALA A 35 8.57 16.22 7.03
CA ALA A 35 8.60 17.60 7.52
C ALA A 35 9.71 18.46 6.88
N GLY A 36 10.80 17.83 6.44
CA GLY A 36 11.93 18.51 5.77
C GLY A 36 11.90 18.38 4.24
N ALA A 37 10.96 17.63 3.69
CA ALA A 37 10.88 17.40 2.25
C ALA A 37 10.29 18.61 1.51
N THR A 38 10.84 18.91 0.35
CA THR A 38 10.28 19.91 -0.56
C THR A 38 9.03 19.39 -1.26
N PRO A 39 8.14 20.28 -1.77
CA PRO A 39 6.98 19.83 -2.56
C PRO A 39 7.34 18.95 -3.76
N LEU A 40 8.47 19.20 -4.41
CA LEU A 40 8.97 18.38 -5.53
C LEU A 40 9.38 16.98 -5.07
N GLN A 41 10.06 16.87 -3.93
CA GLN A 41 10.46 15.59 -3.34
C GLN A 41 9.22 14.78 -2.91
N ILE A 42 8.23 15.43 -2.31
CA ILE A 42 6.96 14.79 -1.94
C ILE A 42 6.27 14.26 -3.19
N ALA A 43 6.14 15.07 -4.24
CA ALA A 43 5.49 14.65 -5.49
C ALA A 43 6.25 13.49 -6.17
N ALA A 44 7.56 13.51 -6.20
CA ALA A 44 8.40 12.43 -6.73
C ALA A 44 8.22 11.14 -5.92
N PHE A 45 8.18 11.25 -4.60
CA PHE A 45 7.94 10.10 -3.72
C PHE A 45 6.53 9.52 -3.86
N GLU A 46 5.50 10.36 -3.99
CA GLU A 46 4.13 9.92 -4.24
C GLU A 46 4.00 9.17 -5.56
N GLU A 47 4.63 9.65 -6.63
CA GLU A 47 4.62 8.99 -7.93
C GLU A 47 5.34 7.63 -7.87
N GLN A 48 6.50 7.57 -7.23
CA GLN A 48 7.24 6.33 -7.00
C GLN A 48 6.43 5.34 -6.16
N THR A 49 5.84 5.79 -5.05
CA THR A 49 5.00 5.00 -4.18
C THR A 49 3.78 4.45 -4.92
N LYS A 50 3.10 5.30 -5.68
CA LYS A 50 1.95 4.91 -6.49
C LYS A 50 2.30 3.78 -7.46
N LYS A 51 3.38 3.94 -8.21
CA LYS A 51 3.86 2.93 -9.15
C LYS A 51 4.16 1.59 -8.45
N LEU A 52 4.93 1.64 -7.38
CA LEU A 52 5.35 0.44 -6.65
C LEU A 52 4.18 -0.28 -5.98
N LEU A 53 3.28 0.46 -5.33
CA LEU A 53 2.10 -0.11 -4.68
C LEU A 53 1.14 -0.72 -5.71
N LEU A 54 0.86 -0.03 -6.81
CA LEU A 54 -0.03 -0.54 -7.86
C LEU A 54 0.54 -1.80 -8.51
N ASP A 55 1.83 -1.81 -8.84
CA ASP A 55 2.49 -2.97 -9.44
C ASP A 55 2.43 -4.17 -8.48
N THR A 56 2.65 -3.96 -7.19
CA THR A 56 2.55 -5.00 -6.16
C THR A 56 1.14 -5.54 -6.01
N TYR A 57 0.18 -4.65 -5.79
CA TYR A 57 -1.20 -5.07 -5.53
C TYR A 57 -1.83 -5.74 -6.75
N VAL A 58 -1.57 -5.22 -7.95
CA VAL A 58 -2.06 -5.84 -9.19
C VAL A 58 -1.51 -7.25 -9.34
N THR A 59 -0.21 -7.46 -9.09
CA THR A 59 0.42 -8.78 -9.18
C THR A 59 -0.15 -9.73 -8.13
N THR A 60 -0.24 -9.28 -6.87
CA THR A 60 -0.76 -10.10 -5.76
C THR A 60 -2.22 -10.49 -5.96
N LEU A 61 -3.05 -9.56 -6.44
CA LEU A 61 -4.47 -9.85 -6.69
C LEU A 61 -4.70 -10.84 -7.83
N LEU A 62 -3.80 -10.90 -8.81
CA LEU A 62 -3.83 -11.91 -9.86
C LEU A 62 -3.60 -13.33 -9.33
N GLU A 63 -2.83 -13.45 -8.26
CA GLU A 63 -2.56 -14.73 -7.61
C GLU A 63 -3.76 -15.27 -6.83
N PHE A 64 -4.76 -14.41 -6.53
CA PHE A 64 -5.94 -14.76 -5.71
C PHE A 64 -7.24 -14.96 -6.49
N GLU A 65 -7.17 -15.14 -7.80
CA GLU A 65 -8.40 -15.36 -8.63
C GLU A 65 -9.23 -16.56 -8.17
N ASP A 66 -8.58 -17.59 -7.61
CA ASP A 66 -9.23 -18.83 -7.15
C ASP A 66 -9.66 -18.80 -5.66
N TYR A 67 -9.53 -17.65 -4.98
CA TYR A 67 -9.90 -17.52 -3.58
C TYR A 67 -11.33 -17.04 -3.39
N THR A 68 -12.01 -17.65 -2.42
CA THR A 68 -13.28 -17.13 -1.88
C THR A 68 -12.98 -16.11 -0.79
N LEU A 69 -13.71 -15.02 -0.78
CA LEU A 69 -13.56 -13.94 0.19
C LEU A 69 -14.67 -14.00 1.24
N GLU A 70 -14.28 -14.01 2.51
CA GLU A 70 -15.19 -13.81 3.64
C GLU A 70 -14.83 -12.51 4.34
N THR A 71 -15.79 -11.59 4.42
CA THR A 71 -15.62 -10.31 5.14
C THR A 71 -16.17 -10.44 6.56
N ASN A 72 -15.41 -9.94 7.52
CA ASN A 72 -15.87 -9.77 8.89
C ASN A 72 -16.39 -8.33 9.10
N ASP A 73 -17.04 -8.13 10.24
CA ASP A 73 -17.53 -6.81 10.63
C ASP A 73 -16.39 -5.79 10.69
N GLU A 74 -16.70 -4.56 10.28
CA GLU A 74 -15.76 -3.45 10.42
C GLU A 74 -15.59 -3.07 11.90
N ILE A 75 -14.37 -2.78 12.30
CA ILE A 75 -14.05 -2.25 13.63
C ILE A 75 -13.68 -0.78 13.49
N LYS A 76 -14.47 0.08 14.13
CA LYS A 76 -14.15 1.50 14.21
C LYS A 76 -13.03 1.74 15.22
N ILE A 77 -11.87 2.19 14.73
CA ILE A 77 -10.69 2.47 15.57
C ILE A 77 -10.76 3.86 16.20
N ASN A 78 -11.19 4.87 15.40
CA ASN A 78 -11.39 6.25 15.85
C ASN A 78 -12.45 6.95 14.98
N LYS A 79 -12.58 8.27 15.10
CA LYS A 79 -13.61 9.04 14.36
C LYS A 79 -13.57 8.85 12.83
N ARG A 80 -12.41 8.51 12.25
CA ARG A 80 -12.20 8.44 10.80
C ARG A 80 -11.47 7.19 10.31
N THR A 81 -11.02 6.32 11.21
CA THR A 81 -10.25 5.13 10.86
C THR A 81 -11.01 3.88 11.26
N TYR A 82 -11.07 2.95 10.34
CA TYR A 82 -11.72 1.65 10.47
C TYR A 82 -10.73 0.54 10.14
N GLU A 83 -10.90 -0.61 10.75
CA GLU A 83 -10.23 -1.85 10.35
C GLU A 83 -11.28 -2.79 9.74
N VAL A 84 -11.00 -3.28 8.54
CA VAL A 84 -11.84 -4.26 7.83
C VAL A 84 -11.01 -5.51 7.62
N SER A 85 -11.48 -6.65 8.15
CA SER A 85 -10.82 -7.93 7.97
C SER A 85 -11.47 -8.70 6.83
N VAL A 86 -10.63 -9.25 5.95
CA VAL A 86 -11.04 -10.12 4.85
C VAL A 86 -10.27 -11.43 4.96
N LYS A 87 -10.99 -12.54 5.03
CA LYS A 87 -10.40 -13.86 4.98
C LYS A 87 -10.43 -14.37 3.55
N PHE A 88 -9.28 -14.76 3.07
CA PHE A 88 -9.08 -15.39 1.77
C PHE A 88 -9.02 -16.90 1.94
N LEU A 89 -9.83 -17.63 1.21
CA LEU A 89 -9.97 -19.09 1.30
C LEU A 89 -9.78 -19.73 -0.07
N SER A 90 -8.90 -20.71 -0.16
CA SER A 90 -8.78 -21.63 -1.29
C SER A 90 -8.93 -23.07 -0.82
N SER A 91 -8.85 -24.02 -1.74
CA SER A 91 -8.87 -25.45 -1.40
C SER A 91 -7.66 -25.92 -0.57
N SER A 92 -6.55 -25.20 -0.61
CA SER A 92 -5.29 -25.59 0.00
C SER A 92 -4.74 -24.61 1.03
N ASP A 93 -5.25 -23.38 1.09
CA ASP A 93 -4.70 -22.33 1.90
C ASP A 93 -5.74 -21.31 2.37
N SER A 94 -5.46 -20.64 3.48
CA SER A 94 -6.26 -19.51 3.95
C SER A 94 -5.38 -18.48 4.66
N PHE A 95 -5.68 -17.21 4.45
CA PHE A 95 -5.01 -16.14 5.18
C PHE A 95 -5.95 -14.97 5.46
N ILE A 96 -5.59 -14.15 6.44
CA ILE A 96 -6.39 -12.98 6.85
C ILE A 96 -5.64 -11.72 6.46
N THR A 97 -6.34 -10.84 5.75
CA THR A 97 -5.87 -9.49 5.44
C THR A 97 -6.72 -8.48 6.20
N LYS A 98 -6.06 -7.57 6.90
CA LYS A 98 -6.71 -6.44 7.56
C LYS A 98 -6.40 -5.17 6.79
N PHE A 99 -7.44 -4.46 6.41
CA PHE A 99 -7.33 -3.16 5.74
C PHE A 99 -7.58 -2.06 6.75
N SER A 100 -6.65 -1.12 6.88
CA SER A 100 -6.92 0.14 7.56
C SER A 100 -7.52 1.11 6.56
N VAL A 101 -8.73 1.57 6.86
CA VAL A 101 -9.53 2.43 5.98
C VAL A 101 -9.75 3.78 6.66
N TYR A 102 -9.50 4.86 5.93
CA TYR A 102 -9.66 6.22 6.41
C TYR A 102 -10.78 6.93 5.67
N LYS A 103 -11.69 7.55 6.44
CA LYS A 103 -12.73 8.42 5.90
C LYS A 103 -12.19 9.84 5.76
N ASN A 104 -11.98 10.30 4.53
CA ASN A 104 -11.46 11.63 4.25
C ASN A 104 -12.50 12.74 4.51
N LYS A 105 -12.11 14.00 4.32
CA LYS A 105 -13.01 15.15 4.56
C LYS A 105 -14.18 15.21 3.59
N LEU A 106 -14.07 14.57 2.42
CA LEU A 106 -15.15 14.47 1.42
C LEU A 106 -16.12 13.33 1.72
N GLY A 107 -15.88 12.55 2.80
CA GLY A 107 -16.70 11.40 3.15
C GLY A 107 -16.33 10.12 2.41
N GLU A 108 -15.27 10.11 1.62
CA GLU A 108 -14.81 8.94 0.89
C GLU A 108 -13.94 8.04 1.78
N TYR A 109 -14.09 6.74 1.62
CA TYR A 109 -13.30 5.74 2.32
C TYR A 109 -12.10 5.34 1.45
N LYS A 110 -10.88 5.45 2.02
CA LYS A 110 -9.63 5.17 1.34
C LYS A 110 -8.79 4.20 2.17
N ILE A 111 -8.16 3.23 1.49
CA ILE A 111 -7.20 2.32 2.11
C ILE A 111 -5.91 3.08 2.38
N ILE A 112 -5.40 2.97 3.60
CA ILE A 112 -4.14 3.62 4.04
C ILE A 112 -3.10 2.64 4.57
N ASN A 113 -3.48 1.40 4.85
CA ASN A 113 -2.55 0.35 5.27
C ASN A 113 -3.16 -1.03 5.05
N ILE A 114 -2.30 -2.03 4.92
CA ILE A 114 -2.66 -3.44 4.79
C ILE A 114 -1.78 -4.26 5.74
N ILE A 115 -2.41 -5.17 6.46
CA ILE A 115 -1.74 -6.16 7.33
C ILE A 115 -2.11 -7.54 6.79
N ILE A 116 -1.13 -8.29 6.32
CA ILE A 116 -1.31 -9.64 5.76
C ILE A 116 -0.64 -10.64 6.70
N ASP A 117 -1.43 -11.59 7.23
CA ASP A 117 -0.94 -12.59 8.21
C ASP A 117 -0.12 -11.98 9.36
N GLY A 118 -0.58 -10.85 9.89
CA GLY A 118 0.08 -10.13 10.96
C GLY A 118 1.25 -9.23 10.53
N ILE A 119 1.64 -9.24 9.26
CA ILE A 119 2.70 -8.38 8.73
C ILE A 119 2.11 -7.04 8.29
N ASN A 120 2.52 -5.97 8.97
CA ASN A 120 2.09 -4.61 8.67
C ASN A 120 2.94 -4.02 7.54
N LEU A 121 2.39 -3.96 6.32
CA LEU A 121 3.12 -3.50 5.15
C LEU A 121 3.51 -2.02 5.24
N GLY A 122 2.64 -1.15 5.75
CA GLY A 122 2.95 0.26 5.89
C GLY A 122 4.12 0.51 6.85
N LEU A 123 4.16 -0.21 7.98
CA LEU A 123 5.27 -0.17 8.92
C LEU A 123 6.56 -0.72 8.30
N THR A 124 6.46 -1.84 7.60
CA THR A 124 7.59 -2.46 6.90
C THR A 124 8.20 -1.50 5.88
N PHE A 125 7.38 -0.90 5.02
CA PHE A 125 7.85 0.05 4.00
C PHE A 125 8.46 1.31 4.62
N ARG A 126 7.86 1.81 5.71
CA ARG A 126 8.43 2.93 6.45
C ARG A 126 9.83 2.60 6.97
N ASN A 127 10.01 1.45 7.59
CA ASN A 127 11.31 1.05 8.12
C ASN A 127 12.34 0.88 7.00
N GLN A 128 11.97 0.19 5.92
CA GLN A 128 12.84 0.01 4.74
C GLN A 128 13.23 1.36 4.12
N PHE A 129 12.31 2.32 4.03
CA PHE A 129 12.62 3.64 3.50
C PHE A 129 13.58 4.42 4.42
N GLN A 130 13.38 4.36 5.75
CA GLN A 130 14.28 5.00 6.71
C GLN A 130 15.69 4.41 6.64
N ASP A 131 15.82 3.09 6.48
CA ASP A 131 17.11 2.41 6.27
C ASP A 131 17.76 2.85 4.95
N ASN A 132 16.98 2.93 3.87
CA ASN A 132 17.46 3.42 2.58
C ASN A 132 17.92 4.88 2.65
N LEU A 133 17.20 5.73 3.38
CA LEU A 133 17.59 7.13 3.61
C LEU A 133 18.92 7.23 4.39
N ALA A 134 19.09 6.42 5.42
CA ALA A 134 20.33 6.35 6.18
C ALA A 134 21.50 5.86 5.31
N ASN A 135 21.28 4.84 4.49
CA ASN A 135 22.30 4.30 3.56
C ASN A 135 22.69 5.29 2.46
N ASN A 136 21.83 6.26 2.14
CA ASN A 136 22.11 7.35 1.22
C ASN A 136 22.58 8.63 1.93
N ASN A 137 23.17 8.52 3.12
CA ASN A 137 23.69 9.65 3.93
C ASN A 137 22.63 10.74 4.19
N MET A 138 21.39 10.37 4.39
CA MET A 138 20.24 11.29 4.58
C MET A 138 19.95 12.18 3.36
N ASP A 139 20.47 11.83 2.18
CA ASP A 139 20.14 12.48 0.91
C ASP A 139 18.78 11.97 0.44
N LEU A 140 17.75 12.80 0.59
CA LEU A 140 16.37 12.42 0.32
C LEU A 140 16.13 12.18 -1.19
N ASP A 141 16.78 12.95 -2.07
CA ASP A 141 16.64 12.76 -3.53
C ASP A 141 17.17 11.39 -3.96
N LYS A 142 18.35 11.01 -3.47
CA LYS A 142 18.92 9.69 -3.72
C LYS A 142 18.11 8.58 -3.11
N ALA A 143 17.59 8.78 -1.89
CA ALA A 143 16.76 7.79 -1.23
C ALA A 143 15.45 7.55 -1.99
N ILE A 144 14.84 8.58 -2.56
CA ILE A 144 13.64 8.46 -3.40
C ILE A 144 13.96 7.72 -4.70
N GLU A 145 15.04 8.10 -5.37
CA GLU A 145 15.47 7.50 -6.63
C GLU A 145 15.79 6.00 -6.50
N THR A 146 16.41 5.60 -5.38
CA THR A 146 16.86 4.23 -5.13
C THR A 146 15.89 3.39 -4.33
N TRP A 147 14.71 3.94 -3.97
CA TRP A 147 13.77 3.21 -3.15
C TRP A 147 13.03 2.12 -3.90
N GLU A 148 13.30 0.89 -3.52
CA GLU A 148 12.60 -0.31 -3.96
C GLU A 148 12.14 -1.07 -2.74
N PRO A 149 10.83 -1.05 -2.41
CA PRO A 149 10.32 -1.82 -1.29
C PRO A 149 10.50 -3.31 -1.56
N LEU A 150 11.14 -4.00 -0.62
CA LEU A 150 11.29 -5.44 -0.66
C LEU A 150 9.95 -6.08 -0.27
N TYR A 151 9.44 -6.93 -1.14
CA TYR A 151 8.27 -7.73 -0.84
C TYR A 151 8.64 -8.83 0.14
N ILE A 152 7.74 -9.06 1.08
CA ILE A 152 7.86 -10.18 2.00
C ILE A 152 7.29 -11.39 1.28
N ASN A 153 8.17 -12.31 0.89
CA ASN A 153 7.80 -13.62 0.39
C ASN A 153 7.32 -14.51 1.54
#